data_58b6846c66f7eef761568d6fe06b9725
#
_entry.id   58b6846c66f7eef761568d6fe06b9725
#
_cell.length_a   1.000
_cell.length_b   1.000
_cell.length_c   1.000
_cell.angle_alpha   90.00
_cell.angle_beta   90.00
_cell.angle_gamma   90.00
#
_symmetry.space_group_name_H-M   'P 1'
#
loop_
_entity.id
_entity.type
_entity.pdbx_description
1 polymer ?
#
loop_
_entity_poly.entity_id
_entity_poly.type
_entity_poly.pdbx_seq_one_letter_code
_entity_poly.pdbx_strand_id
1 'polypeptide(L)'
;MKLKKLMVLTAACSMVLSITACGSNNNANNGGNVEATNAPAANTTENAGTNSGNAAATEVVPEDGATLTVWESKDERKFAEEIAKQFTAKYNVPVKIEELAPPDQVNRLIQDGPSGLAADVVLLPHDNLGKAASASVVLPNDIFAEETKSANTEASIIGSTFNNELYGYPRAAETYALYYNKSLLKEAPKSFDDVLAFSKTFTDKSKNRYGIMWEVGNLYFNYMFIASNGGYLFGDNGTNKDDIGLNNEGAITSLKAFVKMKEALPIKSGDINPDIKRGLFNSGDVAMDITGPWELAGYKTALGDNLGIAPIPTIDGKTSITFSGIKIFAVNAYSQYPNAAKLYANFASGKDAQLLLNKLVGSVPTNNEALADPQISGDPYVSAFAEQAKNSQPMPSIPEMGNVWAPVNAALPEIWDKNVDPKVAMDKAVQQIKDLNNGVAAE
;
A
#
# COMPACT_ATOMS: atom_id res chain seq x y z
N MET A 1 -49.08 -26.12 13.63
CA MET A 1 -49.44 -27.43 13.04
C MET A 1 -48.27 -27.91 12.16
N LYS A 2 -47.69 -29.06 12.54
CA LYS A 2 -46.79 -29.98 11.87
C LYS A 2 -45.30 -29.52 11.59
N LEU A 3 -44.45 -29.96 12.51
CA LEU A 3 -43.03 -30.30 12.31
C LEU A 3 -42.83 -31.28 11.13
N LYS A 4 -41.78 -31.12 10.37
CA LYS A 4 -41.09 -32.24 9.70
C LYS A 4 -39.60 -32.16 9.95
N LYS A 5 -39.10 -33.13 10.71
CA LYS A 5 -37.71 -33.52 10.87
C LYS A 5 -37.22 -34.14 9.57
N LEU A 6 -35.96 -33.86 9.18
CA LEU A 6 -35.27 -34.71 8.22
C LEU A 6 -33.85 -35.04 8.76
N MET A 7 -33.58 -36.30 8.72
CA MET A 7 -32.45 -37.05 9.29
C MET A 7 -31.13 -36.75 8.61
N VAL A 8 -30.11 -36.73 9.47
CA VAL A 8 -28.66 -36.82 9.12
C VAL A 8 -28.35 -38.27 8.78
N LEU A 9 -27.62 -38.48 7.69
CA LEU A 9 -26.96 -39.75 7.36
C LEU A 9 -25.45 -39.52 7.31
N THR A 10 -24.76 -40.00 8.32
CA THR A 10 -23.32 -40.14 8.41
C THR A 10 -22.88 -41.40 7.68
N ALA A 11 -21.93 -41.27 6.75
CA ALA A 11 -21.18 -42.39 6.21
C ALA A 11 -19.69 -42.20 6.54
N ALA A 12 -19.23 -43.01 7.50
CA ALA A 12 -17.82 -43.20 7.80
C ALA A 12 -17.22 -44.20 6.78
N CYS A 13 -16.11 -43.84 6.20
CA CYS A 13 -15.27 -44.79 5.45
C CYS A 13 -13.87 -44.75 6.02
N SER A 14 -13.57 -45.80 6.79
CA SER A 14 -12.24 -46.12 7.30
C SER A 14 -11.45 -46.84 6.20
N MET A 15 -10.21 -46.43 5.95
CA MET A 15 -9.25 -47.27 5.24
C MET A 15 -7.92 -47.31 5.98
N VAL A 16 -7.46 -48.50 6.09
CA VAL A 16 -6.42 -49.09 6.94
C VAL A 16 -5.02 -48.81 6.41
N LEU A 17 -4.12 -48.52 7.34
CA LEU A 17 -2.65 -48.49 7.15
C LEU A 17 -2.10 -49.87 6.82
N SER A 18 -1.11 -49.89 5.94
CA SER A 18 -0.13 -51.01 5.86
C SER A 18 1.28 -50.45 6.00
N ILE A 19 1.89 -50.77 7.13
CA ILE A 19 3.29 -50.53 7.46
C ILE A 19 4.06 -51.74 6.95
N THR A 20 5.17 -51.51 6.25
CA THR A 20 6.25 -52.51 6.15
C THR A 20 7.59 -51.82 6.42
N ALA A 21 8.16 -52.20 7.53
CA ALA A 21 9.52 -51.93 7.97
C ALA A 21 10.45 -53.08 7.57
N CYS A 22 11.69 -52.78 7.33
CA CYS A 22 12.92 -53.55 7.54
C CYS A 22 14.02 -52.90 6.70
N GLY A 23 15.24 -52.62 7.12
CA GLY A 23 15.98 -52.97 8.31
C GLY A 23 17.43 -52.54 8.11
N SER A 24 18.00 -52.16 9.16
CA SER A 24 19.38 -52.02 9.63
C SER A 24 20.53 -52.59 8.78
N ASN A 25 21.70 -51.93 8.63
CA ASN A 25 22.84 -52.12 9.52
C ASN A 25 24.08 -51.29 9.15
N ASN A 26 24.68 -50.70 10.16
CA ASN A 26 26.04 -50.34 10.51
C ASN A 26 27.22 -50.85 9.61
N ASN A 27 28.25 -50.05 9.33
CA ASN A 27 29.44 -49.89 10.19
C ASN A 27 30.54 -49.02 9.55
N ALA A 28 31.04 -48.14 10.35
CA ALA A 28 32.38 -47.69 10.70
C ALA A 28 33.59 -47.78 9.72
N ASN A 29 34.27 -46.61 9.69
CA ASN A 29 35.73 -46.40 9.74
C ASN A 29 36.62 -46.94 8.61
N ASN A 30 37.33 -46.10 7.88
CA ASN A 30 38.75 -45.83 8.16
C ASN A 30 39.33 -44.81 7.18
N GLY A 31 40.29 -44.02 7.67
CA GLY A 31 40.98 -42.98 6.93
C GLY A 31 42.00 -43.57 5.94
N GLY A 32 42.42 -42.71 5.04
CA GLY A 32 43.47 -42.98 4.07
C GLY A 32 43.80 -41.76 3.24
N ASN A 33 44.82 -41.05 3.70
CA ASN A 33 45.55 -39.99 3.02
C ASN A 33 46.33 -40.57 1.85
N VAL A 34 46.27 -40.02 0.63
CA VAL A 34 47.39 -40.12 -0.34
C VAL A 34 47.33 -38.95 -1.34
N GLU A 35 48.29 -38.08 -1.25
CA GLU A 35 49.17 -37.37 -2.18
C GLU A 35 48.74 -37.03 -3.60
N ALA A 36 49.13 -35.80 -3.89
CA ALA A 36 49.20 -35.09 -5.15
C ALA A 36 50.11 -35.78 -6.20
N THR A 37 49.72 -35.70 -7.46
CA THR A 37 50.67 -35.72 -8.57
C THR A 37 50.36 -34.63 -9.62
N ASN A 38 51.44 -33.94 -10.01
CA ASN A 38 51.54 -32.81 -10.92
C ASN A 38 51.30 -33.18 -12.39
N ALA A 39 50.69 -32.23 -13.11
CA ALA A 39 50.99 -31.61 -14.39
C ALA A 39 51.25 -32.48 -15.66
N PRO A 40 51.09 -31.94 -16.91
CA PRO A 40 51.65 -30.69 -17.34
C PRO A 40 50.78 -29.79 -18.22
N ALA A 41 51.21 -28.53 -18.27
CA ALA A 41 50.70 -27.42 -19.09
C ALA A 41 50.92 -27.66 -20.59
N ALA A 42 49.98 -27.19 -21.40
CA ALA A 42 50.24 -26.85 -22.80
C ALA A 42 49.72 -25.42 -23.04
N ASN A 43 50.70 -24.54 -23.29
CA ASN A 43 50.58 -23.21 -23.83
C ASN A 43 49.99 -23.24 -25.24
N THR A 44 48.96 -22.43 -25.51
CA THR A 44 48.83 -21.79 -26.81
C THR A 44 48.34 -20.34 -26.61
N THR A 45 49.18 -19.45 -27.04
CA THR A 45 49.05 -17.99 -27.10
C THR A 45 48.09 -17.57 -28.22
N GLU A 46 47.51 -16.36 -27.98
CA GLU A 46 47.00 -15.38 -28.97
C GLU A 46 45.56 -15.55 -29.51
N ASN A 47 44.63 -14.70 -29.06
CA ASN A 47 44.35 -13.46 -29.77
C ASN A 47 43.49 -12.51 -28.93
N ALA A 48 44.05 -11.39 -28.56
CA ALA A 48 43.34 -10.25 -28.01
C ALA A 48 42.53 -9.58 -29.11
N GLY A 49 41.27 -9.96 -29.25
CA GLY A 49 40.26 -9.22 -30.00
C GLY A 49 39.43 -8.42 -29.05
N THR A 50 39.75 -7.14 -28.84
CA THR A 50 38.87 -6.15 -28.26
C THR A 50 37.62 -6.03 -29.14
N ASN A 51 36.59 -6.80 -28.84
CA ASN A 51 35.25 -6.57 -29.37
C ASN A 51 34.48 -5.83 -28.30
N SER A 52 34.54 -4.50 -28.28
CA SER A 52 33.57 -3.63 -27.70
C SER A 52 32.27 -3.77 -28.50
N GLY A 53 31.63 -4.90 -28.34
CA GLY A 53 30.29 -5.10 -28.79
C GLY A 53 29.40 -4.28 -27.89
N ASN A 54 28.93 -3.14 -28.41
CA ASN A 54 27.73 -2.47 -27.94
C ASN A 54 26.64 -3.55 -27.93
N ALA A 55 26.34 -4.14 -26.77
CA ALA A 55 25.19 -5.01 -26.61
C ALA A 55 23.98 -4.11 -26.84
N ALA A 56 23.45 -4.14 -28.06
CA ALA A 56 22.14 -3.57 -28.32
C ALA A 56 21.19 -4.19 -27.26
N ALA A 57 20.61 -3.35 -26.41
CA ALA A 57 19.59 -3.77 -25.47
C ALA A 57 18.54 -4.52 -26.28
N THR A 58 18.38 -5.81 -26.03
CA THR A 58 17.40 -6.64 -26.72
C THR A 58 16.07 -6.04 -26.38
N GLU A 59 15.36 -5.44 -27.37
CA GLU A 59 14.06 -4.85 -27.17
C GLU A 59 13.11 -5.94 -26.65
N VAL A 60 12.53 -5.72 -25.48
CA VAL A 60 11.57 -6.66 -24.89
C VAL A 60 10.30 -6.61 -25.72
N VAL A 61 9.86 -7.78 -26.17
CA VAL A 61 8.64 -7.92 -26.94
C VAL A 61 7.63 -8.79 -26.15
N PRO A 62 6.32 -8.52 -26.26
CA PRO A 62 5.31 -9.39 -25.69
C PRO A 62 5.40 -10.81 -26.24
N GLU A 63 4.98 -11.78 -25.46
CA GLU A 63 4.80 -13.16 -25.93
C GLU A 63 3.70 -13.22 -27.02
N ASP A 64 3.82 -14.18 -27.92
CA ASP A 64 2.82 -14.41 -28.97
C ASP A 64 1.46 -14.75 -28.36
N GLY A 65 0.43 -14.01 -28.81
CA GLY A 65 -0.94 -14.20 -28.31
C GLY A 65 -1.18 -13.69 -26.89
N ALA A 66 -0.26 -12.88 -26.35
CA ALA A 66 -0.40 -12.33 -25.00
C ALA A 66 -1.70 -11.56 -24.81
N THR A 67 -2.34 -11.80 -23.67
CA THR A 67 -3.47 -11.03 -23.13
C THR A 67 -3.22 -10.81 -21.64
N LEU A 68 -3.55 -9.63 -21.13
CA LEU A 68 -3.27 -9.30 -19.72
C LEU A 68 -4.56 -9.03 -18.95
N THR A 69 -4.60 -9.48 -17.70
CA THR A 69 -5.51 -8.98 -16.68
C THR A 69 -4.73 -8.09 -15.71
N VAL A 70 -5.27 -6.91 -15.38
CA VAL A 70 -4.67 -5.96 -14.47
C VAL A 70 -5.66 -5.65 -13.36
N TRP A 71 -5.25 -5.78 -12.10
CA TRP A 71 -6.04 -5.31 -10.97
C TRP A 71 -5.76 -3.84 -10.70
N GLU A 72 -6.86 -3.08 -10.57
CA GLU A 72 -6.79 -1.65 -10.40
C GLU A 72 -7.81 -1.17 -9.35
N SER A 73 -7.55 0.01 -8.79
CA SER A 73 -8.45 0.69 -7.87
C SER A 73 -9.71 1.20 -8.61
N LYS A 74 -10.87 1.10 -7.95
CA LYS A 74 -12.14 1.68 -8.45
C LYS A 74 -11.99 3.17 -8.77
N ASP A 75 -11.29 3.92 -7.91
CA ASP A 75 -11.17 5.37 -8.02
C ASP A 75 -10.24 5.78 -9.18
N GLU A 76 -9.37 4.89 -9.65
CA GLU A 76 -8.44 5.10 -10.76
C GLU A 76 -8.85 4.41 -12.06
N ARG A 77 -10.05 3.84 -12.11
CA ARG A 77 -10.55 3.06 -13.25
C ARG A 77 -10.45 3.81 -14.58
N LYS A 78 -10.78 5.10 -14.62
CA LYS A 78 -10.69 5.90 -15.85
C LYS A 78 -9.26 5.97 -16.41
N PHE A 79 -8.28 6.07 -15.52
CA PHE A 79 -6.87 6.01 -15.89
C PHE A 79 -6.53 4.62 -16.44
N ALA A 80 -6.90 3.56 -15.71
CA ALA A 80 -6.58 2.19 -16.09
C ALA A 80 -7.15 1.81 -17.48
N GLU A 81 -8.39 2.19 -17.76
CA GLU A 81 -9.02 1.94 -19.05
C GLU A 81 -8.33 2.70 -20.19
N GLU A 82 -7.92 3.96 -19.97
CA GLU A 82 -7.22 4.74 -21.00
C GLU A 82 -5.80 4.20 -21.24
N ILE A 83 -5.06 3.86 -20.21
CA ILE A 83 -3.72 3.24 -20.34
C ILE A 83 -3.80 1.87 -21.01
N ALA A 84 -4.76 1.04 -20.65
CA ALA A 84 -4.99 -0.26 -21.29
C ALA A 84 -5.23 -0.12 -22.80
N LYS A 85 -6.04 0.86 -23.19
CA LYS A 85 -6.30 1.18 -24.61
C LYS A 85 -5.03 1.65 -25.33
N GLN A 86 -4.24 2.55 -24.72
CA GLN A 86 -2.98 3.04 -25.30
C GLN A 86 -1.95 1.92 -25.43
N PHE A 87 -1.82 1.06 -24.42
CA PHE A 87 -0.95 -0.10 -24.43
C PHE A 87 -1.33 -1.09 -25.53
N THR A 88 -2.63 -1.44 -25.61
CA THR A 88 -3.14 -2.31 -26.67
C THR A 88 -2.85 -1.75 -28.06
N ALA A 89 -3.02 -0.44 -28.26
CA ALA A 89 -2.73 0.20 -29.54
C ALA A 89 -1.24 0.15 -29.90
N LYS A 90 -0.34 0.23 -28.91
CA LYS A 90 1.11 0.22 -29.13
C LYS A 90 1.69 -1.17 -29.32
N TYR A 91 1.26 -2.14 -28.51
CA TYR A 91 1.87 -3.46 -28.41
C TYR A 91 0.99 -4.60 -28.97
N ASN A 92 -0.23 -4.30 -29.42
CA ASN A 92 -1.22 -5.28 -29.89
C ASN A 92 -1.54 -6.38 -28.84
N VAL A 93 -1.46 -6.03 -27.53
CA VAL A 93 -1.79 -6.90 -26.40
C VAL A 93 -3.09 -6.42 -25.77
N PRO A 94 -4.19 -7.19 -25.82
CA PRO A 94 -5.42 -6.86 -25.13
C PRO A 94 -5.21 -6.83 -23.61
N VAL A 95 -5.80 -5.83 -22.94
CA VAL A 95 -5.73 -5.68 -21.49
C VAL A 95 -7.12 -5.60 -20.89
N LYS A 96 -7.42 -6.49 -19.94
CA LYS A 96 -8.64 -6.49 -19.13
C LYS A 96 -8.36 -5.82 -17.78
N ILE A 97 -9.17 -4.84 -17.42
CA ILE A 97 -9.10 -4.21 -16.09
C ILE A 97 -10.14 -4.83 -15.16
N GLU A 98 -9.71 -5.28 -14.00
CA GLU A 98 -10.57 -5.77 -12.93
C GLU A 98 -10.38 -4.89 -11.67
N GLU A 99 -11.49 -4.57 -11.00
CA GLU A 99 -11.46 -3.74 -9.80
C GLU A 99 -11.17 -4.60 -8.56
N LEU A 100 -10.09 -4.24 -7.86
CA LEU A 100 -9.76 -4.77 -6.54
C LEU A 100 -9.04 -3.68 -5.75
N ALA A 101 -9.44 -3.45 -4.50
CA ALA A 101 -8.80 -2.46 -3.65
C ALA A 101 -7.30 -2.77 -3.46
N PRO A 102 -6.39 -1.82 -3.67
CA PRO A 102 -4.95 -2.07 -3.63
C PRO A 102 -4.44 -2.77 -2.34
N PRO A 103 -4.94 -2.45 -1.13
CA PRO A 103 -4.52 -3.15 0.09
C PRO A 103 -4.89 -4.64 0.13
N ASP A 104 -5.89 -5.07 -0.65
CA ASP A 104 -6.36 -6.46 -0.66
C ASP A 104 -5.63 -7.30 -1.72
N GLN A 105 -4.96 -6.66 -2.68
CA GLN A 105 -4.42 -7.33 -3.86
C GLN A 105 -3.31 -8.33 -3.51
N VAL A 106 -2.44 -8.03 -2.54
CA VAL A 106 -1.37 -8.95 -2.15
C VAL A 106 -1.92 -10.26 -1.56
N ASN A 107 -2.94 -10.19 -0.71
CA ASN A 107 -3.55 -11.37 -0.12
C ASN A 107 -4.22 -12.22 -1.21
N ARG A 108 -4.92 -11.57 -2.12
CA ARG A 108 -5.57 -12.22 -3.24
C ARG A 108 -4.55 -12.83 -4.22
N LEU A 109 -3.42 -12.15 -4.47
CA LEU A 109 -2.34 -12.67 -5.30
C LEU A 109 -1.71 -13.93 -4.68
N ILE A 110 -1.46 -13.94 -3.37
CA ILE A 110 -0.94 -15.12 -2.66
C ILE A 110 -1.91 -16.30 -2.77
N GLN A 111 -3.20 -16.02 -2.63
CA GLN A 111 -4.25 -17.06 -2.68
C GLN A 111 -4.45 -17.62 -4.10
N ASP A 112 -4.58 -16.75 -5.09
CA ASP A 112 -5.07 -17.10 -6.43
C ASP A 112 -3.93 -17.23 -7.46
N GLY A 113 -2.74 -16.66 -7.20
CA GLY A 113 -1.59 -16.73 -8.09
C GLY A 113 -1.23 -18.16 -8.51
N PRO A 114 -1.00 -19.09 -7.56
CA PRO A 114 -0.63 -20.47 -7.89
C PRO A 114 -1.66 -21.21 -8.75
N SER A 115 -2.93 -20.82 -8.71
CA SER A 115 -3.99 -21.42 -9.53
C SER A 115 -4.18 -20.74 -10.90
N GLY A 116 -3.41 -19.66 -11.19
CA GLY A 116 -3.54 -18.88 -12.42
C GLY A 116 -4.82 -18.03 -12.51
N LEU A 117 -5.47 -17.76 -11.36
CA LEU A 117 -6.69 -16.95 -11.30
C LEU A 117 -6.43 -15.48 -10.92
N ALA A 118 -5.19 -15.14 -10.53
CA ALA A 118 -4.81 -13.78 -10.22
C ALA A 118 -4.49 -12.97 -11.50
N ALA A 119 -4.54 -11.64 -11.39
CA ALA A 119 -4.12 -10.75 -12.45
C ALA A 119 -2.62 -10.87 -12.76
N ASP A 120 -2.21 -10.54 -13.99
CA ASP A 120 -0.82 -10.53 -14.44
C ASP A 120 -0.03 -9.36 -13.86
N VAL A 121 -0.71 -8.21 -13.70
CA VAL A 121 -0.16 -7.02 -13.06
C VAL A 121 -1.08 -6.58 -11.93
N VAL A 122 -0.48 -6.31 -10.78
CA VAL A 122 -1.19 -5.89 -9.57
C VAL A 122 -0.71 -4.51 -9.11
N LEU A 123 -1.61 -3.77 -8.47
CA LEU A 123 -1.32 -2.46 -7.90
C LEU A 123 -1.19 -2.58 -6.38
N LEU A 124 -0.01 -2.36 -5.85
CA LEU A 124 0.28 -2.50 -4.43
C LEU A 124 0.64 -1.14 -3.79
N PRO A 125 0.16 -0.85 -2.58
CA PRO A 125 0.89 0.04 -1.68
C PRO A 125 2.22 -0.61 -1.31
N HIS A 126 3.30 0.16 -1.25
CA HIS A 126 4.67 -0.37 -1.12
C HIS A 126 4.93 -1.17 0.17
N ASP A 127 4.18 -0.89 1.24
CA ASP A 127 4.24 -1.65 2.49
C ASP A 127 3.84 -3.13 2.35
N ASN A 128 3.13 -3.46 1.26
CA ASN A 128 2.79 -4.84 0.91
C ASN A 128 3.90 -5.56 0.10
N LEU A 129 4.91 -4.81 -0.37
CA LEU A 129 5.95 -5.38 -1.24
C LEU A 129 6.76 -6.47 -0.53
N GLY A 130 7.20 -6.23 0.69
CA GLY A 130 7.96 -7.20 1.46
C GLY A 130 7.23 -8.53 1.63
N LYS A 131 5.91 -8.47 1.89
CA LYS A 131 5.05 -9.64 1.97
C LYS A 131 4.93 -10.37 0.63
N ALA A 132 4.71 -9.63 -0.47
CA ALA A 132 4.60 -10.22 -1.81
C ALA A 132 5.91 -10.88 -2.27
N ALA A 133 7.04 -10.20 -2.09
CA ALA A 133 8.36 -10.71 -2.46
C ALA A 133 8.78 -11.91 -1.61
N SER A 134 8.56 -11.88 -0.28
CA SER A 134 8.84 -13.01 0.61
C SER A 134 7.99 -14.24 0.29
N ALA A 135 6.76 -14.05 -0.18
CA ALA A 135 5.90 -15.12 -0.65
C ALA A 135 6.26 -15.60 -2.08
N SER A 136 7.23 -14.96 -2.74
CA SER A 136 7.66 -15.26 -4.13
C SER A 136 6.52 -15.19 -5.15
N VAL A 137 5.54 -14.30 -4.92
CA VAL A 137 4.38 -14.13 -5.83
C VAL A 137 4.54 -12.96 -6.80
N VAL A 138 5.65 -12.22 -6.72
CA VAL A 138 5.98 -11.14 -7.66
C VAL A 138 7.35 -11.34 -8.28
N LEU A 139 7.49 -10.95 -9.55
CA LEU A 139 8.75 -10.98 -10.28
C LEU A 139 9.57 -9.73 -10.03
N PRO A 140 10.91 -9.82 -10.01
CA PRO A 140 11.78 -8.65 -10.04
C PRO A 140 11.54 -7.77 -11.27
N ASN A 141 11.69 -6.46 -11.08
CA ASN A 141 11.85 -5.50 -12.16
C ASN A 141 13.32 -5.52 -12.60
N ASP A 142 13.69 -6.53 -13.36
CA ASP A 142 15.05 -6.78 -13.85
C ASP A 142 15.34 -6.02 -15.15
N ILE A 143 14.42 -6.12 -16.12
CA ILE A 143 14.59 -5.60 -17.48
C ILE A 143 14.61 -4.07 -17.50
N PHE A 144 13.73 -3.43 -16.74
CA PHE A 144 13.58 -1.98 -16.68
C PHE A 144 14.19 -1.36 -15.42
N ALA A 145 15.03 -2.09 -14.68
CA ALA A 145 15.55 -1.64 -13.39
C ALA A 145 16.30 -0.31 -13.47
N GLU A 146 17.22 -0.17 -14.41
CA GLU A 146 18.04 1.04 -14.54
C GLU A 146 17.22 2.25 -15.04
N GLU A 147 16.29 2.02 -15.97
CA GLU A 147 15.34 3.04 -16.41
C GLU A 147 14.45 3.50 -15.24
N THR A 148 13.86 2.55 -14.50
CA THR A 148 13.01 2.82 -13.35
C THR A 148 13.76 3.61 -12.26
N LYS A 149 14.99 3.21 -11.93
CA LYS A 149 15.83 3.89 -10.91
C LYS A 149 16.19 5.32 -11.31
N SER A 150 16.58 5.52 -12.57
CA SER A 150 17.00 6.84 -13.05
C SER A 150 15.84 7.81 -13.23
N ALA A 151 14.67 7.30 -13.60
CA ALA A 151 13.49 8.12 -13.90
C ALA A 151 12.70 8.58 -12.66
N ASN A 152 12.85 7.91 -11.52
CA ASN A 152 11.98 8.13 -10.37
C ASN A 152 12.73 8.69 -9.15
N THR A 153 11.99 9.25 -8.19
CA THR A 153 12.53 9.77 -6.92
C THR A 153 13.16 8.66 -6.09
N GLU A 154 14.21 8.99 -5.33
CA GLU A 154 14.89 8.05 -4.43
C GLU A 154 13.91 7.37 -3.46
N ALA A 155 12.99 8.14 -2.85
CA ALA A 155 11.99 7.60 -1.93
C ALA A 155 11.08 6.55 -2.60
N SER A 156 10.74 6.74 -3.88
CA SER A 156 9.90 5.78 -4.60
C SER A 156 10.67 4.51 -4.99
N ILE A 157 11.97 4.63 -5.25
CA ILE A 157 12.84 3.47 -5.50
C ILE A 157 13.04 2.66 -4.21
N ILE A 158 13.26 3.33 -3.07
CA ILE A 158 13.31 2.65 -1.76
C ILE A 158 12.03 1.86 -1.52
N GLY A 159 10.84 2.49 -1.70
CA GLY A 159 9.56 1.82 -1.55
C GLY A 159 9.27 0.71 -2.58
N SER A 160 9.99 0.68 -3.70
CA SER A 160 9.86 -0.34 -4.75
C SER A 160 10.88 -1.48 -4.62
N THR A 161 11.74 -1.43 -3.59
CA THR A 161 12.88 -2.35 -3.39
C THR A 161 12.67 -3.17 -2.12
N PHE A 162 12.96 -4.46 -2.20
CA PHE A 162 12.98 -5.36 -1.06
C PHE A 162 14.24 -6.24 -1.12
N ASN A 163 14.97 -6.36 0.00
CA ASN A 163 16.25 -7.10 0.08
C ASN A 163 17.26 -6.73 -1.04
N ASN A 164 17.42 -5.42 -1.32
CA ASN A 164 18.26 -4.86 -2.37
C ASN A 164 17.88 -5.23 -3.83
N GLU A 165 16.72 -5.82 -4.03
CA GLU A 165 16.19 -6.15 -5.35
C GLU A 165 14.99 -5.28 -5.66
N LEU A 166 14.95 -4.66 -6.84
CA LEU A 166 13.85 -3.84 -7.32
C LEU A 166 12.73 -4.76 -7.85
N TYR A 167 11.53 -4.61 -7.33
CA TYR A 167 10.33 -5.34 -7.78
C TYR A 167 9.29 -4.42 -8.37
N GLY A 168 9.10 -3.25 -7.74
CA GLY A 168 8.03 -2.33 -8.07
C GLY A 168 8.35 -1.45 -9.27
N TYR A 169 7.27 -1.03 -9.96
CA TYR A 169 7.24 0.03 -10.94
C TYR A 169 6.48 1.21 -10.30
N PRO A 170 7.17 2.20 -9.72
CA PRO A 170 6.53 3.27 -8.97
C PRO A 170 5.74 4.19 -9.89
N ARG A 171 4.51 4.55 -9.49
CA ARG A 171 3.65 5.38 -10.33
C ARG A 171 3.03 6.58 -9.63
N ALA A 172 2.91 6.55 -8.30
CA ALA A 172 2.36 7.67 -7.53
C ALA A 172 2.93 7.69 -6.11
N ALA A 173 3.19 8.89 -5.60
CA ALA A 173 3.44 9.13 -4.19
C ALA A 173 2.13 9.51 -3.50
N GLU A 174 1.92 9.03 -2.28
CA GLU A 174 0.71 9.25 -1.51
C GLU A 174 1.01 9.67 -0.08
N THR A 175 0.19 10.58 0.40
CA THR A 175 -0.07 10.87 1.81
C THR A 175 -1.51 11.36 1.89
N TYR A 176 -2.02 11.62 3.09
CA TYR A 176 -3.33 12.24 3.24
C TYR A 176 -3.17 13.68 3.75
N ALA A 177 -4.17 14.50 3.45
CA ALA A 177 -4.23 15.92 3.82
C ALA A 177 -5.65 16.29 4.25
N LEU A 178 -5.81 17.51 4.73
CA LEU A 178 -7.12 18.06 5.06
C LEU A 178 -7.75 18.69 3.82
N TYR A 179 -8.85 18.15 3.36
CA TYR A 179 -9.75 18.78 2.41
C TYR A 179 -10.79 19.62 3.18
N TYR A 180 -11.15 20.79 2.65
CA TYR A 180 -12.18 21.62 3.25
C TYR A 180 -12.99 22.40 2.22
N ASN A 181 -14.24 22.66 2.54
CA ASN A 181 -15.15 23.44 1.68
C ASN A 181 -15.08 24.92 2.07
N LYS A 182 -14.47 25.76 1.21
CA LYS A 182 -14.29 27.21 1.40
C LYS A 182 -15.60 28.00 1.52
N SER A 183 -16.72 27.44 1.00
CA SER A 183 -18.03 28.06 1.19
C SER A 183 -18.55 27.96 2.64
N LEU A 184 -18.05 26.95 3.39
CA LEU A 184 -18.43 26.69 4.78
C LEU A 184 -17.36 27.15 5.77
N LEU A 185 -16.09 27.06 5.38
CA LEU A 185 -14.93 27.40 6.19
C LEU A 185 -13.91 28.15 5.32
N LYS A 186 -13.82 29.48 5.47
CA LYS A 186 -13.02 30.33 4.58
C LYS A 186 -11.53 30.03 4.59
N GLU A 187 -10.99 29.59 5.73
CA GLU A 187 -9.59 29.26 5.93
C GLU A 187 -9.47 27.87 6.56
N ALA A 188 -8.41 27.15 6.21
CA ALA A 188 -8.11 25.87 6.84
C ALA A 188 -7.81 26.06 8.33
N PRO A 189 -8.29 25.15 9.22
CA PRO A 189 -7.93 25.17 10.63
C PRO A 189 -6.45 24.86 10.80
N LYS A 190 -5.80 25.48 11.79
CA LYS A 190 -4.38 25.28 12.06
C LYS A 190 -4.13 24.22 13.12
N SER A 191 -5.13 23.93 13.94
CA SER A 191 -5.06 22.95 15.02
C SER A 191 -6.33 22.11 15.07
N PHE A 192 -6.25 20.92 15.68
CA PHE A 192 -7.46 20.14 15.94
C PHE A 192 -8.38 20.80 16.98
N ASP A 193 -7.88 21.73 17.80
CA ASP A 193 -8.74 22.56 18.65
C ASP A 193 -9.58 23.54 17.81
N ASP A 194 -9.05 24.10 16.71
CA ASP A 194 -9.83 24.90 15.75
C ASP A 194 -10.92 24.05 15.07
N VAL A 195 -10.58 22.81 14.71
CA VAL A 195 -11.55 21.84 14.14
C VAL A 195 -12.67 21.56 15.13
N LEU A 196 -12.35 21.34 16.40
CA LEU A 196 -13.33 21.14 17.48
C LEU A 196 -14.21 22.38 17.65
N ALA A 197 -13.62 23.57 17.70
CA ALA A 197 -14.35 24.84 17.86
C ALA A 197 -15.36 25.06 16.72
N PHE A 198 -14.92 24.86 15.47
CA PHE A 198 -15.81 24.93 14.30
C PHE A 198 -16.92 23.87 14.37
N SER A 199 -16.57 22.62 14.67
CA SER A 199 -17.51 21.50 14.70
C SER A 199 -18.61 21.67 15.74
N LYS A 200 -18.32 22.29 16.89
CA LYS A 200 -19.34 22.61 17.93
C LYS A 200 -20.51 23.44 17.42
N THR A 201 -20.27 24.29 16.42
CA THR A 201 -21.31 25.16 15.86
C THR A 201 -21.92 24.61 14.58
N PHE A 202 -21.17 23.76 13.85
CA PHE A 202 -21.58 23.26 12.54
C PHE A 202 -22.26 21.90 12.62
N THR A 203 -21.82 20.99 13.50
CA THR A 203 -22.32 19.62 13.61
C THR A 203 -23.78 19.58 14.08
N ASP A 204 -24.64 18.93 13.28
CA ASP A 204 -26.05 18.68 13.58
C ASP A 204 -26.39 17.23 13.16
N LYS A 205 -26.39 16.33 14.13
CA LYS A 205 -26.66 14.90 13.91
C LYS A 205 -28.07 14.66 13.32
N SER A 206 -29.04 15.50 13.65
CA SER A 206 -30.42 15.34 13.15
C SER A 206 -30.51 15.59 11.65
N LYS A 207 -29.57 16.34 11.10
CA LYS A 207 -29.42 16.65 9.67
C LYS A 207 -28.28 15.91 9.00
N ASN A 208 -27.66 14.98 9.69
CA ASN A 208 -26.49 14.24 9.21
C ASN A 208 -25.33 15.18 8.78
N ARG A 209 -25.11 16.29 9.50
CA ARG A 209 -24.10 17.29 9.25
C ARG A 209 -22.96 17.21 10.25
N TYR A 210 -21.71 17.25 9.76
CA TYR A 210 -20.52 17.12 10.61
C TYR A 210 -19.45 18.13 10.19
N GLY A 211 -18.77 18.72 11.18
CA GLY A 211 -17.66 19.65 10.93
C GLY A 211 -16.50 18.98 10.23
N ILE A 212 -16.20 17.73 10.56
CA ILE A 212 -15.15 16.93 9.93
C ILE A 212 -15.59 15.47 9.86
N MET A 213 -15.08 14.75 8.86
CA MET A 213 -15.22 13.28 8.77
C MET A 213 -13.93 12.65 8.26
N TRP A 214 -13.59 11.47 8.73
CA TRP A 214 -12.53 10.62 8.20
C TRP A 214 -12.75 9.18 8.69
N GLU A 215 -12.02 8.23 8.16
CA GLU A 215 -12.12 6.82 8.55
C GLU A 215 -11.46 6.56 9.90
N VAL A 216 -12.17 6.82 10.99
CA VAL A 216 -11.67 6.74 12.38
C VAL A 216 -11.22 5.35 12.81
N GLY A 217 -11.65 4.29 12.13
CA GLY A 217 -11.23 2.90 12.40
C GLY A 217 -10.02 2.44 11.58
N ASN A 218 -9.46 3.28 10.72
CA ASN A 218 -8.39 2.91 9.80
C ASN A 218 -7.06 3.53 10.22
N LEU A 219 -6.08 2.70 10.58
CA LEU A 219 -4.75 3.13 11.01
C LEU A 219 -4.11 4.11 10.02
N TYR A 220 -4.25 3.89 8.71
CA TYR A 220 -3.65 4.76 7.70
C TYR A 220 -3.97 6.24 7.96
N PHE A 221 -5.24 6.58 8.17
CA PHE A 221 -5.69 7.95 8.43
C PHE A 221 -5.52 8.40 9.89
N ASN A 222 -5.23 7.48 10.81
CA ASN A 222 -5.11 7.77 12.24
C ASN A 222 -3.67 7.75 12.74
N TYR A 223 -2.69 7.45 11.89
CA TYR A 223 -1.28 7.44 12.28
C TYR A 223 -0.82 8.78 12.87
N MET A 224 -1.36 9.89 12.40
CA MET A 224 -1.11 11.21 12.98
C MET A 224 -1.44 11.29 14.48
N PHE A 225 -2.50 10.60 14.93
CA PHE A 225 -2.89 10.50 16.34
C PHE A 225 -2.06 9.45 17.11
N ILE A 226 -1.02 8.91 16.52
CA ILE A 226 -0.03 8.03 17.14
C ILE A 226 1.33 8.70 17.09
N ALA A 227 1.76 9.19 15.94
CA ALA A 227 3.14 9.60 15.68
C ALA A 227 3.47 11.03 16.13
N SER A 228 2.51 11.95 16.19
CA SER A 228 2.79 13.39 16.36
C SER A 228 3.46 13.76 17.70
N ASN A 229 3.34 12.93 18.73
CA ASN A 229 4.05 13.10 19.99
C ASN A 229 5.13 12.02 20.23
N GLY A 230 5.58 11.32 19.18
CA GLY A 230 6.70 10.38 19.27
C GLY A 230 6.32 8.90 19.37
N GLY A 231 5.08 8.54 18.99
CA GLY A 231 4.76 7.14 18.66
C GLY A 231 5.37 6.74 17.32
N TYR A 232 5.59 5.48 17.09
CA TYR A 232 6.10 4.91 15.84
C TYR A 232 5.63 3.47 15.66
N LEU A 233 5.75 2.92 14.45
CA LEU A 233 5.44 1.52 14.20
C LEU A 233 6.55 0.61 14.70
N PHE A 234 7.68 0.61 13.98
CA PHE A 234 8.84 -0.19 14.26
C PHE A 234 10.07 0.70 14.45
N GLY A 235 10.95 0.33 15.38
CA GLY A 235 12.23 1.00 15.63
C GLY A 235 13.16 0.96 14.42
N ASP A 236 14.32 1.65 14.53
CA ASP A 236 15.34 1.71 13.47
C ASP A 236 14.77 2.11 12.10
N ASN A 237 13.98 3.21 12.09
CA ASN A 237 13.31 3.72 10.90
C ASN A 237 12.37 2.70 10.21
N GLY A 238 11.70 1.87 10.98
CA GLY A 238 10.71 0.93 10.47
C GLY A 238 11.26 -0.46 10.14
N THR A 239 12.50 -0.78 10.50
CA THR A 239 13.13 -2.07 10.19
C THR A 239 13.20 -3.03 11.38
N ASN A 240 13.11 -2.53 12.60
CA ASN A 240 13.19 -3.35 13.81
C ASN A 240 11.79 -3.76 14.29
N LYS A 241 11.32 -4.92 13.83
CA LYS A 241 9.99 -5.48 14.13
C LYS A 241 9.73 -5.78 15.61
N ASP A 242 10.79 -5.88 16.42
CA ASP A 242 10.69 -6.22 17.84
C ASP A 242 10.54 -4.97 18.72
N ASP A 243 10.89 -3.79 18.20
CA ASP A 243 10.69 -2.50 18.83
C ASP A 243 9.44 -1.82 18.27
N ILE A 244 8.32 -1.88 19.00
CA ILE A 244 7.02 -1.37 18.58
C ILE A 244 6.60 -0.21 19.47
N GLY A 245 6.53 1.00 18.89
CA GLY A 245 6.24 2.24 19.62
C GLY A 245 4.78 2.70 19.58
N LEU A 246 3.84 1.83 19.21
CA LEU A 246 2.41 2.17 19.09
C LEU A 246 1.71 2.41 20.45
N ASN A 247 2.30 1.95 21.54
CA ASN A 247 1.77 2.08 22.90
C ASN A 247 2.71 2.80 23.84
N ASN A 248 3.75 3.47 23.33
CA ASN A 248 4.64 4.28 24.14
C ASN A 248 3.91 5.54 24.69
N GLU A 249 4.53 6.27 25.59
CA GLU A 249 3.93 7.46 26.22
C GLU A 249 3.53 8.53 25.21
N GLY A 250 4.33 8.73 24.16
CA GLY A 250 4.05 9.69 23.08
C GLY A 250 2.82 9.30 22.26
N ALA A 251 2.71 8.03 21.88
CA ALA A 251 1.53 7.50 21.18
C ALA A 251 0.25 7.67 22.01
N ILE A 252 0.29 7.32 23.28
CA ILE A 252 -0.86 7.45 24.18
C ILE A 252 -1.24 8.92 24.40
N THR A 253 -0.25 9.83 24.46
CA THR A 253 -0.51 11.27 24.51
C THR A 253 -1.25 11.75 23.27
N SER A 254 -0.79 11.38 22.07
CA SER A 254 -1.46 11.71 20.80
C SER A 254 -2.86 11.12 20.70
N LEU A 255 -3.08 9.89 21.17
CA LEU A 255 -4.39 9.23 21.12
C LEU A 255 -5.43 9.90 22.05
N LYS A 256 -5.02 10.68 23.05
CA LYS A 256 -5.97 11.51 23.83
C LYS A 256 -6.62 12.58 22.96
N ALA A 257 -5.90 13.14 21.98
CA ALA A 257 -6.48 14.06 21.01
C ALA A 257 -7.48 13.33 20.09
N PHE A 258 -7.18 12.11 19.64
CA PHE A 258 -8.13 11.28 18.91
C PHE A 258 -9.45 11.08 19.67
N VAL A 259 -9.37 10.78 20.98
CA VAL A 259 -10.58 10.64 21.81
C VAL A 259 -11.38 11.93 21.87
N LYS A 260 -10.74 13.10 21.99
CA LYS A 260 -11.44 14.41 21.98
C LYS A 260 -12.22 14.65 20.67
N MET A 261 -11.73 14.15 19.56
CA MET A 261 -12.37 14.34 18.26
C MET A 261 -13.77 13.70 18.15
N LYS A 262 -14.15 12.82 19.06
CA LYS A 262 -15.54 12.32 19.18
C LYS A 262 -16.56 13.44 19.39
N GLU A 263 -16.16 14.58 19.97
CA GLU A 263 -17.01 15.75 20.12
C GLU A 263 -17.31 16.41 18.74
N ALA A 264 -16.35 16.37 17.81
CA ALA A 264 -16.50 16.91 16.45
C ALA A 264 -17.26 15.93 15.53
N LEU A 265 -17.04 14.62 15.71
CA LEU A 265 -17.61 13.56 14.87
C LEU A 265 -18.31 12.49 15.77
N PRO A 266 -19.49 12.78 16.28
CA PRO A 266 -20.19 11.92 17.26
C PRO A 266 -21.00 10.79 16.58
N ILE A 267 -20.34 9.97 15.74
CA ILE A 267 -20.89 8.80 15.07
C ILE A 267 -20.00 7.58 15.32
N LYS A 268 -20.51 6.38 15.07
CA LYS A 268 -19.74 5.15 15.22
C LYS A 268 -18.76 4.95 14.07
N SER A 269 -17.63 4.32 14.37
CA SER A 269 -16.61 4.02 13.36
C SER A 269 -17.15 3.21 12.18
N GLY A 270 -18.02 2.23 12.45
CA GLY A 270 -18.63 1.38 11.43
C GLY A 270 -19.65 2.09 10.52
N ASP A 271 -20.12 3.28 10.89
CA ASP A 271 -21.04 4.09 10.08
C ASP A 271 -20.28 5.00 9.08
N ILE A 272 -18.94 4.98 9.09
CA ILE A 272 -18.09 5.75 8.21
C ILE A 272 -17.44 4.82 7.18
N ASN A 273 -17.66 5.12 5.90
CA ASN A 273 -16.96 4.49 4.80
C ASN A 273 -16.63 5.54 3.71
N PRO A 274 -15.75 5.22 2.75
CA PRO A 274 -15.34 6.17 1.71
C PRO A 274 -16.52 6.78 0.93
N ASP A 275 -17.52 6.00 0.55
CA ASP A 275 -18.65 6.47 -0.25
C ASP A 275 -19.57 7.42 0.54
N ILE A 276 -19.83 7.12 1.82
CA ILE A 276 -20.64 7.97 2.71
C ILE A 276 -19.93 9.33 2.92
N LYS A 277 -18.65 9.31 3.33
CA LYS A 277 -17.93 10.56 3.59
C LYS A 277 -17.79 11.42 2.32
N ARG A 278 -17.50 10.80 1.16
CA ARG A 278 -17.44 11.46 -0.14
C ARG A 278 -18.77 12.11 -0.48
N GLY A 279 -19.87 11.37 -0.31
CA GLY A 279 -21.23 11.91 -0.58
C GLY A 279 -21.56 13.13 0.27
N LEU A 280 -21.32 13.06 1.58
CA LEU A 280 -21.58 14.14 2.53
C LEU A 280 -20.66 15.35 2.32
N PHE A 281 -19.39 15.14 1.96
CA PHE A 281 -18.49 16.23 1.64
C PHE A 281 -18.91 16.94 0.34
N ASN A 282 -19.27 16.19 -0.69
CA ASN A 282 -19.73 16.73 -1.97
C ASN A 282 -21.05 17.53 -1.84
N SER A 283 -21.96 17.11 -0.95
CA SER A 283 -23.22 17.85 -0.69
C SER A 283 -23.04 19.06 0.23
N GLY A 284 -21.89 19.20 0.91
CA GLY A 284 -21.63 20.26 1.89
C GLY A 284 -22.19 19.93 3.28
N ASP A 285 -22.61 18.70 3.53
CA ASP A 285 -23.03 18.23 4.86
C ASP A 285 -21.83 17.85 5.73
N VAL A 286 -20.65 17.68 5.14
CA VAL A 286 -19.35 17.60 5.81
C VAL A 286 -18.50 18.76 5.35
N ALA A 287 -17.96 19.56 6.29
CA ALA A 287 -17.18 20.73 5.96
C ALA A 287 -15.71 20.42 5.71
N MET A 288 -15.17 19.37 6.34
CA MET A 288 -13.77 18.94 6.25
C MET A 288 -13.70 17.42 6.13
N ASP A 289 -12.76 16.92 5.28
CA ASP A 289 -12.45 15.49 5.14
C ASP A 289 -10.94 15.27 5.19
N ILE A 290 -10.50 14.20 5.83
CA ILE A 290 -9.11 13.76 5.79
C ILE A 290 -9.01 12.56 4.85
N THR A 291 -8.32 12.78 3.73
CA THR A 291 -8.18 11.75 2.68
C THR A 291 -6.98 12.03 1.77
N GLY A 292 -6.72 11.12 0.83
CA GLY A 292 -5.60 11.22 -0.10
C GLY A 292 -5.94 11.88 -1.43
N PRO A 293 -4.95 11.97 -2.34
CA PRO A 293 -5.11 12.62 -3.65
C PRO A 293 -6.12 11.94 -4.58
N TRP A 294 -6.47 10.68 -4.34
CA TRP A 294 -7.46 9.93 -5.12
C TRP A 294 -8.87 10.52 -5.08
N GLU A 295 -9.19 11.35 -4.08
CA GLU A 295 -10.47 12.05 -3.99
C GLU A 295 -10.48 13.39 -4.75
N LEU A 296 -9.31 13.93 -5.13
CA LEU A 296 -9.17 15.28 -5.66
C LEU A 296 -10.07 15.54 -6.87
N ALA A 297 -10.07 14.65 -7.85
CA ALA A 297 -10.87 14.86 -9.08
C ALA A 297 -12.37 14.90 -8.79
N GLY A 298 -12.84 14.02 -7.89
CA GLY A 298 -14.24 13.97 -7.47
C GLY A 298 -14.65 15.24 -6.72
N TYR A 299 -13.86 15.65 -5.74
CA TYR A 299 -14.12 16.85 -4.93
C TYR A 299 -14.02 18.15 -5.75
N LYS A 300 -13.05 18.22 -6.67
CA LYS A 300 -12.92 19.37 -7.58
C LYS A 300 -14.14 19.49 -8.51
N THR A 301 -14.68 18.37 -8.96
CA THR A 301 -15.90 18.35 -9.78
C THR A 301 -17.11 18.84 -8.98
N ALA A 302 -17.24 18.46 -7.72
CA ALA A 302 -18.37 18.80 -6.87
C ALA A 302 -18.31 20.25 -6.34
N LEU A 303 -17.13 20.72 -5.91
CA LEU A 303 -16.97 21.98 -5.18
C LEU A 303 -16.35 23.10 -6.01
N GLY A 304 -15.69 22.79 -7.14
CA GLY A 304 -15.00 23.77 -7.99
C GLY A 304 -14.00 24.61 -7.19
N ASP A 305 -14.09 25.93 -7.29
CA ASP A 305 -13.21 26.89 -6.61
C ASP A 305 -13.39 26.92 -5.08
N ASN A 306 -14.48 26.32 -4.57
CA ASN A 306 -14.72 26.19 -3.15
C ASN A 306 -13.92 25.02 -2.52
N LEU A 307 -13.23 24.20 -3.32
CA LEU A 307 -12.36 23.18 -2.78
C LEU A 307 -11.08 23.82 -2.23
N GLY A 308 -10.72 23.46 -0.99
CA GLY A 308 -9.43 23.76 -0.37
C GLY A 308 -8.74 22.47 0.07
N ILE A 309 -7.40 22.47 0.01
CA ILE A 309 -6.54 21.43 0.61
C ILE A 309 -5.48 22.15 1.46
N ALA A 310 -5.19 21.59 2.61
CA ALA A 310 -4.17 22.09 3.53
C ALA A 310 -3.46 20.91 4.23
N PRO A 311 -2.27 21.11 4.78
CA PRO A 311 -1.68 20.15 5.70
C PRO A 311 -2.62 19.81 6.87
N ILE A 312 -2.47 18.63 7.42
CA ILE A 312 -3.23 18.19 8.60
C ILE A 312 -2.96 19.18 9.77
N PRO A 313 -4.02 19.62 10.48
CA PRO A 313 -3.89 20.51 11.63
C PRO A 313 -2.97 19.94 12.72
N THR A 314 -2.35 20.81 13.49
CA THR A 314 -1.48 20.40 14.60
C THR A 314 -2.25 19.68 15.72
N ILE A 315 -1.59 18.73 16.37
CA ILE A 315 -2.09 18.00 17.55
C ILE A 315 -1.31 18.48 18.76
N ASP A 316 -2.00 19.07 19.75
CA ASP A 316 -1.39 19.61 20.98
C ASP A 316 -0.18 20.55 20.68
N GLY A 317 -0.30 21.36 19.63
CA GLY A 317 0.77 22.27 19.16
C GLY A 317 1.92 21.60 18.44
N LYS A 318 1.87 20.29 18.22
CA LYS A 318 2.87 19.53 17.46
C LYS A 318 2.41 19.33 16.01
N THR A 319 3.36 19.38 15.08
CA THR A 319 3.11 19.07 13.67
C THR A 319 2.59 17.64 13.53
N SER A 320 1.52 17.47 12.77
CA SER A 320 0.92 16.17 12.52
C SER A 320 1.78 15.36 11.56
N ILE A 321 2.20 14.18 12.01
CA ILE A 321 3.00 13.23 11.21
C ILE A 321 2.07 12.21 10.58
N THR A 322 1.97 12.24 9.26
CA THR A 322 1.14 11.31 8.49
C THR A 322 1.94 10.12 7.99
N PHE A 323 1.28 9.07 7.52
CA PHE A 323 1.93 8.11 6.64
C PHE A 323 2.20 8.72 5.26
N SER A 324 3.30 8.29 4.65
CA SER A 324 3.50 8.39 3.21
C SER A 324 3.67 7.00 2.61
N GLY A 325 3.27 6.87 1.36
CA GLY A 325 3.32 5.64 0.62
C GLY A 325 3.69 5.86 -0.83
N ILE A 326 4.08 4.78 -1.48
CA ILE A 326 4.27 4.73 -2.93
C ILE A 326 3.31 3.67 -3.46
N LYS A 327 2.52 4.03 -4.45
CA LYS A 327 1.80 3.05 -5.28
C LYS A 327 2.74 2.51 -6.33
N ILE A 328 2.84 1.20 -6.38
CA ILE A 328 3.69 0.47 -7.33
C ILE A 328 2.84 -0.52 -8.13
N PHE A 329 3.13 -0.67 -9.40
CA PHE A 329 2.77 -1.90 -10.08
C PHE A 329 3.78 -2.98 -9.75
N ALA A 330 3.33 -4.22 -9.66
CA ALA A 330 4.17 -5.41 -9.54
C ALA A 330 3.64 -6.50 -10.48
N VAL A 331 4.55 -7.31 -11.01
CA VAL A 331 4.23 -8.38 -11.96
C VAL A 331 4.06 -9.68 -11.22
N ASN A 332 2.94 -10.36 -11.47
CA ASN A 332 2.63 -11.66 -10.90
C ASN A 332 3.64 -12.72 -11.38
N ALA A 333 4.26 -13.44 -10.43
CA ALA A 333 5.22 -14.50 -10.74
C ALA A 333 4.61 -15.71 -11.47
N TYR A 334 3.29 -15.84 -11.43
CA TYR A 334 2.53 -16.91 -12.11
C TYR A 334 1.92 -16.46 -13.45
N SER A 335 2.24 -15.25 -13.92
CA SER A 335 1.76 -14.77 -15.23
C SER A 335 2.27 -15.68 -16.35
N GLN A 336 1.40 -16.01 -17.30
CA GLN A 336 1.76 -16.73 -18.52
C GLN A 336 2.47 -15.84 -19.55
N TYR A 337 2.40 -14.50 -19.35
CA TYR A 337 2.94 -13.49 -20.27
C TYR A 337 3.82 -12.49 -19.51
N PRO A 338 4.93 -12.94 -18.88
CA PRO A 338 5.74 -12.10 -18.02
C PRO A 338 6.38 -10.92 -18.74
N ASN A 339 6.76 -11.05 -20.03
CA ASN A 339 7.32 -9.92 -20.79
C ASN A 339 6.24 -8.87 -21.08
N ALA A 340 5.05 -9.30 -21.52
CA ALA A 340 3.92 -8.39 -21.73
C ALA A 340 3.51 -7.68 -20.44
N ALA A 341 3.52 -8.39 -19.31
CA ALA A 341 3.20 -7.84 -17.99
C ALA A 341 4.25 -6.82 -17.53
N LYS A 342 5.56 -7.09 -17.69
CA LYS A 342 6.64 -6.15 -17.42
C LYS A 342 6.57 -4.92 -18.31
N LEU A 343 6.32 -5.10 -19.60
CA LEU A 343 6.10 -3.99 -20.54
C LEU A 343 4.91 -3.11 -20.13
N TYR A 344 3.79 -3.74 -19.71
CA TYR A 344 2.63 -2.99 -19.23
C TYR A 344 2.96 -2.20 -17.97
N ALA A 345 3.58 -2.83 -16.98
CA ALA A 345 3.93 -2.18 -15.72
C ALA A 345 4.87 -0.98 -15.96
N ASN A 346 5.88 -1.12 -16.84
CA ASN A 346 6.78 -0.01 -17.21
C ASN A 346 6.03 1.10 -17.97
N PHE A 347 5.21 0.73 -18.97
CA PHE A 347 4.42 1.69 -19.75
C PHE A 347 3.44 2.49 -18.87
N ALA A 348 2.72 1.79 -17.98
CA ALA A 348 1.69 2.37 -17.12
C ALA A 348 2.26 3.17 -15.91
N SER A 349 3.57 3.07 -15.65
CA SER A 349 4.30 3.83 -14.63
C SER A 349 5.25 4.89 -15.19
N GLY A 350 5.37 5.01 -16.51
CA GLY A 350 6.21 6.00 -17.15
C GLY A 350 5.71 7.45 -17.01
N LYS A 351 6.52 8.42 -17.41
CA LYS A 351 6.24 9.87 -17.31
C LYS A 351 4.83 10.24 -17.79
N ASP A 352 4.50 9.88 -19.04
CA ASP A 352 3.25 10.27 -19.68
C ASP A 352 2.03 9.63 -18.96
N ALA A 353 2.19 8.39 -18.50
CA ALA A 353 1.17 7.71 -17.70
C ALA A 353 0.95 8.41 -16.35
N GLN A 354 2.01 8.84 -15.68
CA GLN A 354 1.91 9.56 -14.39
C GLN A 354 1.28 10.94 -14.57
N LEU A 355 1.59 11.66 -15.65
CA LEU A 355 0.92 12.92 -16.01
C LEU A 355 -0.57 12.71 -16.30
N LEU A 356 -0.91 11.64 -17.00
CA LEU A 356 -2.31 11.27 -17.25
C LEU A 356 -3.03 10.90 -15.95
N LEU A 357 -2.38 10.14 -15.06
CA LEU A 357 -2.93 9.77 -13.75
C LEU A 357 -3.19 11.02 -12.90
N ASN A 358 -2.25 11.96 -12.84
CA ASN A 358 -2.47 13.23 -12.17
C ASN A 358 -3.67 13.98 -12.76
N LYS A 359 -3.74 14.11 -14.09
CA LYS A 359 -4.83 14.82 -14.79
C LYS A 359 -6.21 14.23 -14.50
N LEU A 360 -6.32 12.90 -14.43
CA LEU A 360 -7.60 12.20 -14.29
C LEU A 360 -8.03 12.02 -12.83
N VAL A 361 -7.06 11.88 -11.93
CA VAL A 361 -7.30 11.47 -10.53
C VAL A 361 -6.76 12.49 -9.53
N GLY A 362 -5.66 13.17 -9.86
CA GLY A 362 -4.98 14.10 -8.96
C GLY A 362 -3.79 13.50 -8.22
N SER A 363 -3.36 12.28 -8.58
CA SER A 363 -2.23 11.59 -7.95
C SER A 363 -0.92 12.38 -8.13
N VAL A 364 -0.04 12.32 -7.13
CA VAL A 364 1.27 12.96 -7.17
C VAL A 364 2.27 12.03 -7.86
N PRO A 365 2.96 12.46 -8.94
CA PRO A 365 3.94 11.64 -9.63
C PRO A 365 5.14 11.25 -8.75
N THR A 366 5.80 10.13 -9.11
CA THR A 366 7.12 9.74 -8.61
C THR A 366 8.22 9.98 -9.64
N ASN A 367 7.86 10.10 -10.92
CA ASN A 367 8.79 10.35 -12.01
C ASN A 367 9.33 11.79 -11.94
N ASN A 368 10.65 11.95 -11.97
CA ASN A 368 11.33 13.24 -11.81
C ASN A 368 10.96 14.26 -12.91
N GLU A 369 10.81 13.82 -14.15
CA GLU A 369 10.41 14.69 -15.25
C GLU A 369 8.92 15.07 -15.16
N ALA A 370 8.06 14.13 -14.73
CA ALA A 370 6.66 14.43 -14.50
C ALA A 370 6.47 15.44 -13.35
N LEU A 371 7.25 15.31 -12.27
CA LEU A 371 7.23 16.28 -11.16
C LEU A 371 7.66 17.68 -11.60
N ALA A 372 8.60 17.78 -12.54
CA ALA A 372 9.07 19.05 -13.10
C ALA A 372 8.11 19.66 -14.14
N ASP A 373 7.14 18.89 -14.63
CA ASP A 373 6.17 19.37 -15.62
C ASP A 373 5.34 20.55 -15.05
N PRO A 374 5.11 21.62 -15.83
CA PRO A 374 4.31 22.76 -15.41
C PRO A 374 2.88 22.39 -14.93
N GLN A 375 2.29 21.33 -15.48
CA GLN A 375 0.99 20.83 -15.05
C GLN A 375 1.01 20.42 -13.55
N ILE A 376 2.14 19.88 -13.09
CA ILE A 376 2.31 19.37 -11.72
C ILE A 376 2.85 20.48 -10.80
N SER A 377 3.97 21.09 -11.20
CA SER A 377 4.71 22.05 -10.37
C SER A 377 3.90 23.34 -10.08
N GLY A 378 2.95 23.70 -10.94
CA GLY A 378 2.05 24.84 -10.78
C GLY A 378 0.71 24.52 -10.11
N ASP A 379 0.42 23.25 -9.79
CA ASP A 379 -0.88 22.87 -9.21
C ASP A 379 -0.90 23.11 -7.68
N PRO A 380 -1.80 24.00 -7.18
CA PRO A 380 -1.88 24.29 -5.75
C PRO A 380 -2.31 23.09 -4.90
N TYR A 381 -3.03 22.15 -5.48
CA TYR A 381 -3.46 20.94 -4.76
C TYR A 381 -2.28 19.95 -4.59
N VAL A 382 -1.49 19.76 -5.64
CA VAL A 382 -0.24 18.98 -5.55
C VAL A 382 0.72 19.62 -4.53
N SER A 383 0.83 20.95 -4.54
CA SER A 383 1.65 21.69 -3.58
C SER A 383 1.22 21.44 -2.12
N ALA A 384 -0.08 21.36 -1.85
CA ALA A 384 -0.59 21.09 -0.51
C ALA A 384 -0.23 19.68 -0.01
N PHE A 385 -0.29 18.67 -0.88
CA PHE A 385 0.18 17.31 -0.56
C PHE A 385 1.69 17.26 -0.38
N ALA A 386 2.46 17.96 -1.22
CA ALA A 386 3.91 18.05 -1.09
C ALA A 386 4.32 18.71 0.25
N GLU A 387 3.57 19.72 0.71
CA GLU A 387 3.80 20.34 2.02
C GLU A 387 3.53 19.35 3.18
N GLN A 388 2.43 18.58 3.11
CA GLN A 388 2.17 17.55 4.11
C GLN A 388 3.22 16.45 4.07
N ALA A 389 3.69 16.04 2.89
CA ALA A 389 4.68 14.98 2.73
C ALA A 389 6.02 15.28 3.43
N LYS A 390 6.38 16.57 3.61
CA LYS A 390 7.54 16.95 4.42
C LYS A 390 7.43 16.52 5.90
N ASN A 391 6.20 16.31 6.35
CA ASN A 391 5.85 15.88 7.69
C ASN A 391 5.16 14.51 7.65
N SER A 392 5.74 13.57 6.92
CA SER A 392 5.25 12.20 6.83
C SER A 392 6.35 11.19 7.12
N GLN A 393 5.94 9.99 7.46
CA GLN A 393 6.82 8.84 7.60
C GLN A 393 6.43 7.79 6.57
N PRO A 394 7.38 7.24 5.81
CA PRO A 394 7.12 6.09 4.95
C PRO A 394 6.60 4.91 5.79
N MET A 395 5.59 4.24 5.28
CA MET A 395 5.18 2.96 5.88
C MET A 395 6.34 1.96 5.77
N PRO A 396 6.61 1.15 6.80
CA PRO A 396 7.60 0.08 6.70
C PRO A 396 7.29 -0.90 5.57
N SER A 397 8.30 -1.28 4.79
CA SER A 397 8.15 -2.27 3.70
C SER A 397 8.55 -3.69 4.11
N ILE A 398 8.86 -3.93 5.39
CA ILE A 398 9.14 -5.28 5.90
C ILE A 398 7.86 -6.14 5.95
N PRO A 399 7.96 -7.47 5.80
CA PRO A 399 6.79 -8.36 5.78
C PRO A 399 5.88 -8.23 7.01
N GLU A 400 6.47 -7.94 8.16
CA GLU A 400 5.79 -7.79 9.45
C GLU A 400 4.85 -6.57 9.51
N MET A 401 4.98 -5.61 8.58
CA MET A 401 4.01 -4.53 8.44
C MET A 401 2.60 -5.07 8.18
N GLY A 402 2.47 -6.18 7.46
CA GLY A 402 1.21 -6.87 7.25
C GLY A 402 0.50 -7.30 8.54
N ASN A 403 1.25 -7.52 9.62
CA ASN A 403 0.73 -7.94 10.93
C ASN A 403 0.21 -6.76 11.78
N VAL A 404 0.46 -5.51 11.37
CA VAL A 404 0.08 -4.30 12.13
C VAL A 404 -1.38 -3.91 11.87
N TRP A 405 -1.84 -4.04 10.63
CA TRP A 405 -3.12 -3.48 10.19
C TRP A 405 -4.31 -4.00 11.00
N ALA A 406 -4.48 -5.31 11.07
CA ALA A 406 -5.66 -5.90 11.71
C ALA A 406 -5.73 -5.61 13.22
N PRO A 407 -4.67 -5.79 14.03
CA PRO A 407 -4.71 -5.47 15.45
C PRO A 407 -5.01 -3.99 15.74
N VAL A 408 -4.40 -3.05 15.00
CA VAL A 408 -4.61 -1.63 15.25
C VAL A 408 -5.97 -1.16 14.74
N ASN A 409 -6.41 -1.64 13.57
CA ASN A 409 -7.76 -1.36 13.05
C ASN A 409 -8.87 -1.95 13.93
N ALA A 410 -8.58 -2.95 14.77
CA ALA A 410 -9.50 -3.43 15.81
C ALA A 410 -9.44 -2.55 17.07
N ALA A 411 -8.26 -2.05 17.47
CA ALA A 411 -8.09 -1.23 18.67
C ALA A 411 -8.73 0.17 18.52
N LEU A 412 -8.61 0.81 17.36
CA LEU A 412 -9.18 2.15 17.11
C LEU A 412 -10.70 2.21 17.35
N PRO A 413 -11.55 1.29 16.83
CA PRO A 413 -12.96 1.22 17.17
C PRO A 413 -13.22 0.92 18.66
N GLU A 414 -12.39 0.14 19.34
CA GLU A 414 -12.55 -0.07 20.78
C GLU A 414 -12.38 1.25 21.56
N ILE A 415 -11.40 2.07 21.18
CA ILE A 415 -11.20 3.41 21.75
C ILE A 415 -12.36 4.34 21.36
N TRP A 416 -12.72 4.37 20.07
CA TRP A 416 -13.72 5.29 19.55
C TRP A 416 -15.14 4.97 19.99
N ASP A 417 -15.61 3.75 19.80
CA ASP A 417 -17.01 3.38 20.00
C ASP A 417 -17.32 2.95 21.43
N LYS A 418 -16.34 2.26 22.09
CA LYS A 418 -16.54 1.64 23.39
C LYS A 418 -15.88 2.42 24.55
N ASN A 419 -15.17 3.51 24.26
CA ASN A 419 -14.41 4.30 25.24
C ASN A 419 -13.38 3.47 26.03
N VAL A 420 -12.80 2.45 25.40
CA VAL A 420 -11.69 1.72 26.01
C VAL A 420 -10.51 2.69 26.15
N ASP A 421 -9.81 2.61 27.26
CA ASP A 421 -8.60 3.43 27.48
C ASP A 421 -7.58 3.19 26.36
N PRO A 422 -7.02 4.24 25.71
CA PRO A 422 -6.07 4.09 24.62
C PRO A 422 -4.87 3.19 24.95
N LYS A 423 -4.35 3.28 26.20
CA LYS A 423 -3.24 2.44 26.61
C LYS A 423 -3.60 0.97 26.64
N VAL A 424 -4.78 0.64 27.17
CA VAL A 424 -5.28 -0.74 27.24
C VAL A 424 -5.50 -1.33 25.85
N ALA A 425 -6.15 -0.57 24.95
CA ALA A 425 -6.42 -1.02 23.59
C ALA A 425 -5.12 -1.22 22.78
N MET A 426 -4.17 -0.27 22.89
CA MET A 426 -2.92 -0.34 22.15
C MET A 426 -1.96 -1.37 22.73
N ASP A 427 -1.95 -1.63 24.04
CA ASP A 427 -1.17 -2.71 24.64
C ASP A 427 -1.61 -4.07 24.09
N LYS A 428 -2.91 -4.29 23.97
CA LYS A 428 -3.49 -5.49 23.36
C LYS A 428 -3.07 -5.61 21.89
N ALA A 429 -3.17 -4.52 21.12
CA ALA A 429 -2.77 -4.52 19.72
C ALA A 429 -1.27 -4.83 19.54
N VAL A 430 -0.40 -4.20 20.33
CA VAL A 430 1.05 -4.44 20.31
C VAL A 430 1.38 -5.88 20.67
N GLN A 431 0.69 -6.47 21.67
CA GLN A 431 0.89 -7.88 21.99
C GLN A 431 0.50 -8.80 20.84
N GLN A 432 -0.64 -8.56 20.20
CA GLN A 432 -1.07 -9.33 19.03
C GLN A 432 -0.07 -9.20 17.85
N ILE A 433 0.47 -8.00 17.60
CA ILE A 433 1.50 -7.81 16.57
C ILE A 433 2.75 -8.65 16.88
N LYS A 434 3.22 -8.62 18.15
CA LYS A 434 4.37 -9.43 18.58
C LYS A 434 4.11 -10.93 18.42
N ASP A 435 2.92 -11.38 18.76
CA ASP A 435 2.54 -12.80 18.62
C ASP A 435 2.55 -13.21 17.14
N LEU A 436 1.96 -12.40 16.25
CA LEU A 436 1.98 -12.63 14.80
C LEU A 436 3.41 -12.60 14.22
N ASN A 437 4.25 -11.65 14.65
CA ASN A 437 5.65 -11.56 14.22
C ASN A 437 6.48 -12.79 14.64
N ASN A 438 6.07 -13.47 15.70
CA ASN A 438 6.68 -14.70 16.20
C ASN A 438 6.00 -15.99 15.68
N GLY A 439 5.06 -15.88 14.74
CA GLY A 439 4.37 -17.03 14.15
C GLY A 439 3.31 -17.67 15.04
N VAL A 440 2.87 -16.95 16.09
CA VAL A 440 1.75 -17.41 16.93
C VAL A 440 0.45 -17.02 16.21
N ALA A 441 -0.40 -18.01 15.91
CA ALA A 441 -1.68 -17.76 15.28
C ALA A 441 -2.56 -16.89 16.20
N ALA A 442 -3.29 -15.93 15.63
CA ALA A 442 -4.29 -15.19 16.37
C ALA A 442 -5.41 -16.16 16.81
N GLU A 443 -5.72 -16.19 18.12
CA GLU A 443 -6.87 -16.92 18.66
C GLU A 443 -8.22 -16.28 18.31
#